data_105349ccbbadaab9535235f79236c4dc
#
_entry.id   105349ccbbadaab9535235f79236c4dc
#
_cell.length_a   1.000
_cell.length_b   1.000
_cell.length_c   1.000
_cell.angle_alpha   90.00
_cell.angle_beta   90.00
_cell.angle_gamma   90.00
#
_symmetry.space_group_name_H-M   'P 1'
#
loop_
_entity.id
_entity.type
_entity.pdbx_description
1 polymer ?
#
loop_
_entity_poly.entity_id
_entity_poly.type
_entity_poly.pdbx_seq_one_letter_code
_entity_poly.pdbx_strand_id
1 'polypeptide(L)'
;MEEQNSEKTNAKGLNPRVIGIVIAVIIVAILALWFTRGGEPEPVPAPAVEIPERGVEVEPETLPEPEPEPEPEPLPEPEPEPEVAPEPEVVEEPLPELDAASNVLLAELSEKDINTRPVIAENMFRKLVVFVDNVSRGDVVREAAIVEGPQSRFLVQEIDGQLYIDERSYTRYNDIVSWFYQMDTDVLVSQYYRFQPLFEEAFGEFKEPGANFHDQVLDAIAILLDTPEPRGLLAVDDSQVMYTYTDPALEGLLPAQKQMLRLGPDNRALVKTKLREIRQRLQ
;
A
#
# COMPACT_ATOMS: atom_id res chain seq x y z
N MET A 1 40.56 -42.90 3.16
CA MET A 1 41.01 -41.71 3.90
C MET A 1 40.69 -40.51 3.00
N GLU A 2 39.40 -40.10 3.00
CA GLU A 2 38.88 -38.95 2.23
C GLU A 2 38.32 -37.97 3.22
N GLU A 3 39.01 -36.84 3.36
CA GLU A 3 38.57 -35.70 4.17
C GLU A 3 37.46 -34.96 3.43
N GLN A 4 36.25 -34.99 3.97
CA GLN A 4 35.16 -34.12 3.56
C GLN A 4 35.39 -32.71 4.13
N ASN A 5 35.74 -31.80 3.25
CA ASN A 5 35.80 -30.38 3.54
C ASN A 5 34.38 -29.78 3.53
N SER A 6 33.84 -29.52 4.71
CA SER A 6 32.54 -28.87 4.89
C SER A 6 32.71 -27.37 4.88
N GLU A 7 32.47 -26.73 3.73
CA GLU A 7 32.36 -25.27 3.64
C GLU A 7 31.09 -24.78 4.34
N LYS A 8 31.28 -24.18 5.49
CA LYS A 8 30.24 -23.39 6.17
C LYS A 8 30.04 -22.06 5.44
N THR A 9 28.98 -21.97 4.68
CA THR A 9 28.50 -20.68 4.13
C THR A 9 28.05 -19.79 5.28
N ASN A 10 28.79 -18.74 5.52
CA ASN A 10 28.53 -17.74 6.56
C ASN A 10 27.50 -16.74 6.02
N ALA A 11 26.23 -16.92 6.38
CA ALA A 11 25.17 -15.96 6.09
C ALA A 11 25.41 -14.69 6.95
N LYS A 12 25.98 -13.65 6.34
CA LYS A 12 26.09 -12.31 6.96
C LYS A 12 24.69 -11.74 7.12
N GLY A 13 24.28 -11.54 8.36
CA GLY A 13 23.02 -10.88 8.72
C GLY A 13 22.98 -9.44 8.21
N LEU A 14 21.97 -9.13 7.43
CA LEU A 14 21.61 -7.77 7.01
C LEU A 14 21.08 -6.98 8.22
N ASN A 15 21.47 -5.72 8.32
CA ASN A 15 21.03 -4.80 9.35
C ASN A 15 19.49 -4.61 9.32
N PRO A 16 18.79 -4.71 10.47
CA PRO A 16 17.31 -4.69 10.50
C PRO A 16 16.67 -3.30 10.28
N ARG A 17 17.43 -2.29 9.85
CA ARG A 17 16.93 -0.91 9.65
C ARG A 17 16.64 -0.53 8.19
N VAL A 18 16.76 -1.44 7.24
CA VAL A 18 16.63 -1.14 5.80
C VAL A 18 15.57 -2.04 5.12
N ILE A 19 14.48 -2.35 5.81
CA ILE A 19 13.49 -3.30 5.30
C ILE A 19 12.09 -2.67 5.32
N GLY A 20 11.56 -2.28 4.17
CA GLY A 20 10.14 -2.04 4.06
C GLY A 20 9.54 -1.22 2.96
N ILE A 21 8.79 -1.55 1.99
CA ILE A 21 7.65 -0.82 1.34
C ILE A 21 7.48 -0.85 -0.19
N VAL A 22 7.78 -1.77 -0.99
CA VAL A 22 7.24 -1.81 -2.39
C VAL A 22 5.82 -2.41 -2.46
N ILE A 23 5.32 -2.94 -1.38
CA ILE A 23 4.20 -3.90 -1.39
C ILE A 23 2.84 -3.31 -1.14
N ALA A 24 2.70 -2.30 -0.29
CA ALA A 24 1.41 -1.63 -0.10
C ALA A 24 0.85 -1.13 -1.43
N VAL A 25 1.75 -0.81 -2.34
CA VAL A 25 1.49 -0.28 -3.66
C VAL A 25 0.94 -1.31 -4.64
N ILE A 26 1.37 -2.56 -4.60
CA ILE A 26 0.87 -3.63 -5.50
C ILE A 26 -0.54 -4.09 -5.12
N ILE A 27 -0.88 -4.12 -3.83
CA ILE A 27 -2.21 -4.55 -3.35
C ILE A 27 -3.30 -3.63 -3.82
N VAL A 28 -3.00 -2.36 -3.77
CA VAL A 28 -3.93 -1.33 -4.11
C VAL A 28 -4.27 -1.41 -5.60
N ALA A 29 -3.32 -1.77 -6.45
CA ALA A 29 -3.55 -2.03 -7.87
C ALA A 29 -4.48 -3.23 -8.16
N ILE A 30 -4.46 -4.28 -7.34
CA ILE A 30 -5.36 -5.44 -7.48
C ILE A 30 -6.83 -5.05 -7.27
N LEU A 31 -7.09 -4.03 -6.46
CA LEU A 31 -8.45 -3.59 -6.18
C LEU A 31 -9.06 -2.71 -7.28
N ALA A 32 -8.24 -2.06 -8.12
CA ALA A 32 -8.71 -1.15 -9.16
C ALA A 32 -9.45 -1.80 -10.35
N LEU A 33 -9.28 -3.08 -10.55
CA LEU A 33 -9.55 -3.75 -11.81
C LEU A 33 -11.00 -4.15 -12.10
N TRP A 34 -11.96 -3.69 -11.31
CA TRP A 34 -13.31 -4.27 -11.41
C TRP A 34 -14.36 -3.45 -12.15
N PHE A 35 -14.04 -2.30 -12.68
CA PHE A 35 -15.05 -1.41 -13.26
C PHE A 35 -15.17 -1.43 -14.82
N THR A 36 -14.65 -2.39 -15.52
CA THR A 36 -14.69 -2.42 -16.99
C THR A 36 -15.95 -3.08 -17.55
N ARG A 37 -17.12 -2.50 -17.38
CA ARG A 37 -18.28 -2.50 -18.28
C ARG A 37 -19.54 -2.00 -17.58
N GLY A 38 -19.64 -0.69 -17.46
CA GLY A 38 -20.86 0.01 -17.07
C GLY A 38 -20.57 1.51 -17.16
N GLY A 39 -21.34 2.22 -17.96
CA GLY A 39 -21.13 3.62 -18.32
C GLY A 39 -20.89 4.53 -17.11
N GLU A 40 -20.07 5.51 -17.36
CA GLU A 40 -19.74 6.63 -16.51
C GLU A 40 -21.00 7.46 -16.19
N PRO A 41 -21.36 7.71 -14.92
CA PRO A 41 -22.28 8.78 -14.61
C PRO A 41 -21.50 10.10 -14.51
N GLU A 42 -21.96 11.12 -15.23
CA GLU A 42 -21.42 12.49 -15.10
C GLU A 42 -21.47 12.98 -13.65
N PRO A 43 -20.46 13.72 -13.19
CA PRO A 43 -20.43 14.24 -11.83
C PRO A 43 -21.51 15.31 -11.62
N VAL A 44 -22.42 15.06 -10.69
CA VAL A 44 -23.38 16.04 -10.20
C VAL A 44 -22.63 17.01 -9.29
N PRO A 45 -22.70 18.35 -9.54
CA PRO A 45 -21.99 19.31 -8.69
C PRO A 45 -22.59 19.34 -7.28
N ALA A 46 -21.73 19.16 -6.28
CA ALA A 46 -22.11 19.28 -4.88
C ALA A 46 -22.49 20.73 -4.54
N PRO A 47 -23.53 20.96 -3.70
CA PRO A 47 -23.88 22.29 -3.24
C PRO A 47 -22.81 22.84 -2.30
N ALA A 48 -22.42 24.09 -2.54
CA ALA A 48 -21.48 24.85 -1.70
C ALA A 48 -22.04 25.00 -0.29
N VAL A 49 -21.31 24.52 0.70
CA VAL A 49 -21.59 24.78 2.13
C VAL A 49 -20.75 25.98 2.55
N GLU A 50 -21.41 27.09 2.87
CA GLU A 50 -20.79 28.26 3.48
C GLU A 50 -20.36 27.92 4.92
N ILE A 51 -19.08 28.08 5.21
CA ILE A 51 -18.52 27.93 6.57
C ILE A 51 -18.54 29.31 7.22
N PRO A 52 -19.21 29.52 8.37
CA PRO A 52 -19.13 30.77 9.12
C PRO A 52 -17.78 30.87 9.84
N GLU A 53 -17.05 31.95 9.56
CA GLU A 53 -15.86 32.36 10.30
C GLU A 53 -16.24 32.68 11.75
N ARG A 54 -15.65 31.99 12.71
CA ARG A 54 -15.65 32.42 14.10
C ARG A 54 -14.21 32.63 14.57
N GLY A 55 -13.79 33.87 14.58
CA GLY A 55 -12.57 34.33 15.22
C GLY A 55 -12.63 34.10 16.73
N VAL A 56 -11.57 33.48 17.26
CA VAL A 56 -11.25 33.52 18.68
C VAL A 56 -9.82 34.04 18.80
N GLU A 57 -9.72 35.25 19.26
CA GLU A 57 -8.49 35.92 19.65
C GLU A 57 -8.07 35.35 21.01
N VAL A 58 -6.88 34.72 21.09
CA VAL A 58 -6.27 34.28 22.34
C VAL A 58 -4.98 35.05 22.56
N GLU A 59 -5.00 35.86 23.59
CA GLU A 59 -3.92 36.68 24.14
C GLU A 59 -2.77 35.75 24.68
N PRO A 60 -1.49 36.05 24.44
CA PRO A 60 -0.39 35.18 24.92
C PRO A 60 -0.04 35.49 26.37
N GLU A 61 -0.20 34.51 27.25
CA GLU A 61 0.37 34.51 28.59
C GLU A 61 1.88 34.34 28.54
N THR A 62 2.58 35.27 29.12
CA THR A 62 4.04 35.28 29.35
C THR A 62 4.40 34.29 30.46
N LEU A 63 5.19 33.27 30.15
CA LEU A 63 5.84 32.38 31.11
C LEU A 63 7.10 33.05 31.70
N PRO A 64 7.38 32.86 32.99
CA PRO A 64 8.57 33.43 33.65
C PRO A 64 9.86 32.69 33.25
N GLU A 65 10.91 33.47 33.15
CA GLU A 65 12.29 33.10 32.82
C GLU A 65 12.85 32.13 33.86
N PRO A 66 13.48 30.96 33.49
CA PRO A 66 14.12 30.08 34.44
C PRO A 66 15.46 30.62 34.92
N GLU A 67 15.72 30.46 36.22
CA GLU A 67 17.00 30.75 36.88
C GLU A 67 18.17 29.90 36.31
N PRO A 68 19.41 30.41 36.29
CA PRO A 68 20.53 29.71 35.70
C PRO A 68 20.97 28.52 36.61
N GLU A 69 21.05 27.33 36.00
CA GLU A 69 21.63 26.15 36.61
C GLU A 69 23.17 26.30 36.77
N PRO A 70 23.76 25.74 37.86
CA PRO A 70 25.19 25.78 38.10
C PRO A 70 25.99 24.99 37.07
N GLU A 71 27.14 25.52 36.67
CA GLU A 71 28.12 24.91 35.75
C GLU A 71 28.49 23.49 36.18
N PRO A 72 28.48 22.48 35.31
CA PRO A 72 28.96 21.14 35.62
C PRO A 72 30.47 21.09 35.71
N GLU A 73 30.97 20.36 36.74
CA GLU A 73 32.37 20.04 36.90
C GLU A 73 32.96 19.28 35.69
N PRO A 74 34.22 19.46 35.32
CA PRO A 74 34.82 18.82 34.16
C PRO A 74 34.91 17.30 34.36
N LEU A 75 34.27 16.56 33.44
CA LEU A 75 34.38 15.11 33.33
C LEU A 75 35.81 14.70 32.95
N PRO A 76 36.34 13.58 33.48
CA PRO A 76 37.66 13.07 33.09
C PRO A 76 37.67 12.72 31.57
N GLU A 77 38.81 13.01 30.95
CA GLU A 77 39.04 12.68 29.52
C GLU A 77 38.80 11.19 29.28
N PRO A 78 38.00 10.84 28.23
CA PRO A 78 37.82 9.45 27.88
C PRO A 78 39.12 8.84 27.35
N GLU A 79 39.44 7.64 27.83
CA GLU A 79 40.51 6.81 27.26
C GLU A 79 40.22 6.59 25.76
N PRO A 80 41.27 6.55 24.90
CA PRO A 80 41.07 6.36 23.47
C PRO A 80 40.39 5.01 23.20
N GLU A 81 39.15 5.06 22.66
CA GLU A 81 38.46 3.87 22.15
C GLU A 81 39.32 3.22 21.04
N PRO A 82 39.39 1.88 20.99
CA PRO A 82 40.10 1.19 19.92
C PRO A 82 39.47 1.59 18.58
N GLU A 83 40.34 2.04 17.68
CA GLU A 83 39.99 2.43 16.29
C GLU A 83 39.31 1.24 15.58
N VAL A 84 37.96 1.27 15.54
CA VAL A 84 37.16 0.29 14.81
C VAL A 84 37.45 0.53 13.34
N ALA A 85 38.09 -0.45 12.70
CA ALA A 85 38.32 -0.42 11.25
C ALA A 85 37.00 -0.10 10.55
N PRO A 86 36.96 0.83 9.57
CA PRO A 86 35.74 1.17 8.86
C PRO A 86 35.15 -0.09 8.23
N GLU A 87 33.90 -0.40 8.60
CA GLU A 87 33.12 -1.43 7.89
C GLU A 87 33.10 -1.04 6.41
N PRO A 88 33.23 -2.02 5.48
CA PRO A 88 33.16 -1.73 4.06
C PRO A 88 31.82 -1.02 3.76
N GLU A 89 31.88 0.21 3.30
CA GLU A 89 30.73 0.92 2.78
C GLU A 89 30.07 0.04 1.70
N VAL A 90 28.85 -0.40 1.97
CA VAL A 90 28.00 -1.04 0.97
C VAL A 90 27.69 0.06 -0.04
N VAL A 91 28.38 0.05 -1.17
CA VAL A 91 28.10 0.96 -2.29
C VAL A 91 26.70 0.57 -2.80
N GLU A 92 25.67 1.28 -2.34
CA GLU A 92 24.34 1.14 -2.89
C GLU A 92 24.40 1.61 -4.36
N GLU A 93 23.97 0.78 -5.28
CA GLU A 93 23.90 1.16 -6.69
C GLU A 93 23.01 2.43 -6.81
N PRO A 94 23.44 3.43 -7.59
CA PRO A 94 22.68 4.67 -7.73
C PRO A 94 21.29 4.38 -8.31
N LEU A 95 20.27 5.08 -7.77
CA LEU A 95 18.91 4.96 -8.26
C LEU A 95 18.84 5.43 -9.74
N PRO A 96 18.05 4.74 -10.57
CA PRO A 96 17.78 5.19 -11.93
C PRO A 96 16.92 6.46 -11.94
N GLU A 97 16.84 7.15 -13.07
CA GLU A 97 15.84 8.19 -13.29
C GLU A 97 14.41 7.61 -13.23
N LEU A 98 13.44 8.40 -12.77
CA LEU A 98 12.06 7.98 -12.54
C LEU A 98 11.42 7.26 -13.75
N ASP A 99 11.66 7.75 -14.95
CA ASP A 99 11.12 7.17 -16.20
C ASP A 99 11.68 5.78 -16.53
N ALA A 100 12.91 5.50 -16.12
CA ALA A 100 13.57 4.20 -16.31
C ALA A 100 13.35 3.24 -15.14
N ALA A 101 12.95 3.75 -13.99
CA ALA A 101 12.90 3.04 -12.71
C ALA A 101 11.99 1.80 -12.71
N SER A 102 10.87 1.84 -13.46
CA SER A 102 9.94 0.72 -13.53
C SER A 102 10.61 -0.57 -14.02
N ASN A 103 11.41 -0.49 -15.08
CA ASN A 103 12.08 -1.66 -15.64
C ASN A 103 13.20 -2.17 -14.72
N VAL A 104 13.92 -1.26 -14.06
CA VAL A 104 14.97 -1.63 -13.09
C VAL A 104 14.37 -2.35 -11.90
N LEU A 105 13.31 -1.79 -11.29
CA LEU A 105 12.62 -2.43 -10.18
C LEU A 105 12.08 -3.81 -10.55
N LEU A 106 11.45 -3.96 -11.72
CA LEU A 106 10.91 -5.26 -12.15
C LEU A 106 12.03 -6.28 -12.42
N ALA A 107 13.19 -5.86 -12.93
CA ALA A 107 14.34 -6.72 -13.08
C ALA A 107 14.88 -7.19 -11.71
N GLU A 108 15.09 -6.26 -10.77
CA GLU A 108 15.55 -6.59 -9.41
C GLU A 108 14.58 -7.50 -8.66
N LEU A 109 13.27 -7.31 -8.81
CA LEU A 109 12.25 -8.20 -8.25
C LEU A 109 12.34 -9.61 -8.86
N SER A 110 12.54 -9.68 -10.19
CA SER A 110 12.70 -10.96 -10.89
C SER A 110 13.96 -11.72 -10.46
N GLU A 111 15.06 -11.02 -10.21
CA GLU A 111 16.30 -11.60 -9.67
C GLU A 111 16.13 -12.15 -8.24
N LYS A 112 15.13 -11.66 -7.52
CA LYS A 112 14.75 -12.12 -6.17
C LYS A 112 13.59 -13.14 -6.18
N ASP A 113 13.40 -13.85 -7.31
CA ASP A 113 12.38 -14.87 -7.51
C ASP A 113 10.91 -14.35 -7.41
N ILE A 114 10.68 -13.04 -7.53
CA ILE A 114 9.33 -12.49 -7.62
C ILE A 114 8.85 -12.55 -9.09
N ASN A 115 7.70 -13.18 -9.31
CA ASN A 115 7.07 -13.21 -10.63
C ASN A 115 6.49 -11.84 -11.00
N THR A 116 7.12 -11.14 -11.93
CA THR A 116 6.72 -9.80 -12.37
C THR A 116 5.78 -9.77 -13.59
N ARG A 117 5.44 -10.94 -14.17
CA ARG A 117 4.60 -11.03 -15.38
C ARG A 117 3.24 -10.33 -15.29
N PRO A 118 2.52 -10.35 -14.14
CA PRO A 118 1.24 -9.66 -14.03
C PRO A 118 1.35 -8.13 -14.02
N VAL A 119 2.55 -7.56 -13.88
CA VAL A 119 2.77 -6.13 -13.66
C VAL A 119 2.86 -5.37 -14.97
N ILE A 120 2.14 -4.26 -15.07
CA ILE A 120 2.21 -3.29 -16.18
C ILE A 120 3.30 -2.27 -15.85
N ALA A 121 4.42 -2.36 -16.58
CA ALA A 121 5.60 -1.52 -16.32
C ALA A 121 5.41 -0.03 -16.69
N GLU A 122 4.50 0.27 -17.62
CA GLU A 122 4.33 1.63 -18.15
C GLU A 122 3.89 2.62 -17.09
N ASN A 123 4.73 3.64 -16.83
CA ASN A 123 4.50 4.69 -15.83
C ASN A 123 4.17 4.14 -14.43
N MET A 124 4.74 2.99 -14.07
CA MET A 124 4.36 2.23 -12.88
C MET A 124 4.46 3.08 -11.60
N PHE A 125 5.54 3.82 -11.38
CA PHE A 125 5.71 4.66 -10.18
C PHE A 125 4.60 5.72 -10.09
N ARG A 126 4.34 6.48 -11.17
CA ARG A 126 3.27 7.49 -11.19
C ARG A 126 1.88 6.87 -10.99
N LYS A 127 1.61 5.75 -11.65
CA LYS A 127 0.34 5.02 -11.45
C LYS A 127 0.17 4.58 -10.01
N LEU A 128 1.23 4.04 -9.41
CA LEU A 128 1.20 3.55 -8.04
C LEU A 128 0.94 4.67 -7.02
N VAL A 129 1.63 5.81 -7.13
CA VAL A 129 1.42 6.90 -6.18
C VAL A 129 0.02 7.52 -6.30
N VAL A 130 -0.49 7.68 -7.53
CA VAL A 130 -1.88 8.12 -7.77
C VAL A 130 -2.87 7.14 -7.18
N PHE A 131 -2.62 5.85 -7.36
CA PHE A 131 -3.52 4.82 -6.88
C PHE A 131 -3.55 4.74 -5.35
N VAL A 132 -2.38 4.74 -4.68
CA VAL A 132 -2.28 4.74 -3.21
C VAL A 132 -2.95 5.97 -2.61
N ASP A 133 -2.71 7.15 -3.18
CA ASP A 133 -3.34 8.40 -2.75
C ASP A 133 -4.87 8.35 -2.84
N ASN A 134 -5.43 7.73 -3.86
CA ASN A 134 -6.89 7.56 -3.94
C ASN A 134 -7.40 6.57 -2.89
N VAL A 135 -6.74 5.43 -2.70
CA VAL A 135 -7.18 4.44 -1.69
C VAL A 135 -7.03 4.97 -0.28
N SER A 136 -6.03 5.79 0.02
CA SER A 136 -5.90 6.45 1.33
C SER A 136 -7.09 7.37 1.67
N ARG A 137 -7.84 7.78 0.64
CA ARG A 137 -9.12 8.51 0.78
C ARG A 137 -10.35 7.61 0.61
N GLY A 138 -10.14 6.31 0.41
CA GLY A 138 -11.20 5.32 0.22
C GLY A 138 -11.69 5.15 -1.22
N ASP A 139 -11.10 5.82 -2.19
CA ASP A 139 -11.47 5.76 -3.60
C ASP A 139 -10.68 4.71 -4.38
N VAL A 140 -11.14 4.39 -5.59
CA VAL A 140 -10.48 3.46 -6.51
C VAL A 140 -10.43 4.07 -7.91
N VAL A 141 -9.21 4.30 -8.43
CA VAL A 141 -8.96 4.80 -9.78
C VAL A 141 -8.32 3.68 -10.61
N ARG A 142 -9.03 3.22 -11.64
CA ARG A 142 -8.61 2.07 -12.46
C ARG A 142 -7.46 2.35 -13.39
N GLU A 143 -7.45 3.55 -13.94
CA GLU A 143 -6.43 3.99 -14.88
C GLU A 143 -5.04 3.98 -14.24
N ALA A 144 -5.01 4.07 -12.91
CA ALA A 144 -3.80 3.95 -12.11
C ALA A 144 -3.42 2.50 -11.74
N ALA A 145 -4.18 1.49 -12.22
CA ALA A 145 -3.83 0.10 -11.97
C ALA A 145 -2.55 -0.32 -12.69
N ILE A 146 -1.72 -1.09 -11.99
CA ILE A 146 -0.47 -1.66 -12.54
C ILE A 146 -0.53 -3.16 -12.80
N VAL A 147 -1.68 -3.78 -12.65
CA VAL A 147 -1.94 -5.17 -13.03
C VAL A 147 -3.26 -5.26 -13.81
N GLU A 148 -3.42 -6.28 -14.64
CA GLU A 148 -4.65 -6.49 -15.38
C GLU A 148 -5.74 -7.10 -14.49
N GLY A 149 -6.98 -6.65 -14.70
CA GLY A 149 -8.14 -7.19 -14.01
C GLY A 149 -8.65 -8.52 -14.52
N PRO A 150 -9.55 -9.14 -13.74
CA PRO A 150 -10.19 -10.37 -14.19
C PRO A 150 -11.00 -10.11 -15.47
N GLN A 151 -10.80 -10.95 -16.47
CA GLN A 151 -11.47 -10.86 -17.77
C GLN A 151 -12.89 -11.43 -17.74
N SER A 152 -13.21 -12.26 -16.74
CA SER A 152 -14.54 -12.87 -16.60
C SER A 152 -15.56 -11.89 -16.03
N ARG A 153 -16.83 -12.08 -16.42
CA ARG A 153 -17.93 -11.22 -15.97
C ARG A 153 -18.26 -11.47 -14.49
N PHE A 154 -18.83 -10.44 -13.88
CA PHE A 154 -19.48 -10.57 -12.58
C PHE A 154 -20.79 -11.36 -12.74
N LEU A 155 -20.99 -12.32 -11.87
CA LEU A 155 -22.15 -13.21 -11.88
C LEU A 155 -22.92 -13.05 -10.59
N VAL A 156 -24.23 -13.12 -10.71
CA VAL A 156 -25.17 -13.20 -9.59
C VAL A 156 -25.99 -14.47 -9.70
N GLN A 157 -26.54 -14.93 -8.59
CA GLN A 157 -27.50 -16.02 -8.50
C GLN A 157 -28.77 -15.53 -7.85
N GLU A 158 -29.93 -16.00 -8.30
CA GLU A 158 -31.20 -15.70 -7.69
C GLU A 158 -31.63 -16.84 -6.75
N ILE A 159 -31.97 -16.49 -5.52
CA ILE A 159 -32.49 -17.42 -4.51
C ILE A 159 -33.74 -16.78 -3.90
N ASP A 160 -34.89 -17.44 -4.04
CA ASP A 160 -36.19 -16.98 -3.53
C ASP A 160 -36.55 -15.53 -3.94
N GLY A 161 -36.22 -15.14 -5.17
CA GLY A 161 -36.50 -13.81 -5.70
C GLY A 161 -35.52 -12.71 -5.30
N GLN A 162 -34.46 -13.06 -4.56
CA GLN A 162 -33.39 -12.14 -4.17
C GLN A 162 -32.11 -12.49 -4.92
N LEU A 163 -31.42 -11.46 -5.47
CA LEU A 163 -30.11 -11.62 -6.12
C LEU A 163 -28.99 -11.62 -5.07
N TYR A 164 -28.05 -12.54 -5.24
CA TYR A 164 -26.82 -12.66 -4.44
C TYR A 164 -25.60 -12.74 -5.35
N ILE A 165 -24.46 -12.31 -4.85
CA ILE A 165 -23.18 -12.51 -5.54
C ILE A 165 -22.92 -14.00 -5.67
N ASP A 166 -22.70 -14.47 -6.91
CA ASP A 166 -22.30 -15.85 -7.18
C ASP A 166 -20.83 -16.07 -6.79
N GLU A 167 -20.52 -17.21 -6.20
CA GLU A 167 -19.18 -17.55 -5.74
C GLU A 167 -18.13 -17.51 -6.88
N ARG A 168 -18.52 -17.81 -8.11
CA ARG A 168 -17.67 -17.68 -9.29
C ARG A 168 -17.21 -16.24 -9.54
N SER A 169 -17.91 -15.24 -9.02
CA SER A 169 -17.49 -13.85 -9.04
C SER A 169 -16.29 -13.60 -8.14
N TYR A 170 -16.11 -14.40 -7.09
CA TYR A 170 -14.97 -14.31 -6.19
C TYR A 170 -13.75 -15.05 -6.73
N THR A 171 -13.96 -16.26 -7.26
CA THR A 171 -12.86 -17.13 -7.74
C THR A 171 -12.06 -16.53 -8.88
N ARG A 172 -12.63 -15.58 -9.63
CA ARG A 172 -11.92 -14.86 -10.69
C ARG A 172 -10.74 -14.01 -10.21
N TYR A 173 -10.61 -13.77 -8.90
CA TYR A 173 -9.50 -13.06 -8.28
C TYR A 173 -8.42 -13.98 -7.73
N ASN A 174 -8.66 -15.31 -7.70
CA ASN A 174 -7.78 -16.27 -7.02
C ASN A 174 -6.33 -16.18 -7.51
N ASP A 175 -6.12 -16.13 -8.83
CA ASP A 175 -4.77 -16.14 -9.40
C ASP A 175 -3.97 -14.91 -8.97
N ILE A 176 -4.59 -13.72 -9.07
CA ILE A 176 -3.91 -12.46 -8.72
C ILE A 176 -3.71 -12.31 -7.21
N VAL A 177 -4.69 -12.74 -6.41
CA VAL A 177 -4.57 -12.71 -4.94
C VAL A 177 -3.53 -13.73 -4.47
N SER A 178 -3.52 -14.94 -5.04
CA SER A 178 -2.50 -15.96 -4.73
C SER A 178 -1.10 -15.48 -5.11
N TRP A 179 -0.95 -14.92 -6.31
CA TRP A 179 0.31 -14.32 -6.75
C TRP A 179 0.81 -13.28 -5.75
N PHE A 180 -0.06 -12.36 -5.35
CA PHE A 180 0.28 -11.33 -4.37
C PHE A 180 0.63 -11.92 -2.99
N TYR A 181 -0.18 -12.86 -2.49
CA TYR A 181 0.02 -13.47 -1.17
C TYR A 181 1.33 -14.26 -1.08
N GLN A 182 1.76 -14.91 -2.18
CA GLN A 182 2.98 -15.71 -2.25
C GLN A 182 4.28 -14.88 -2.32
N MET A 183 4.21 -13.60 -2.62
CA MET A 183 5.41 -12.77 -2.66
C MET A 183 6.09 -12.73 -1.29
N ASP A 184 7.42 -12.79 -1.29
CA ASP A 184 8.19 -12.61 -0.07
C ASP A 184 8.03 -11.17 0.44
N THR A 185 7.53 -11.02 1.67
CA THR A 185 7.24 -9.71 2.25
C THR A 185 8.52 -8.91 2.50
N ASP A 186 9.63 -9.57 2.91
CA ASP A 186 10.87 -8.87 3.21
C ASP A 186 11.54 -8.36 1.92
N VAL A 187 11.51 -9.18 0.85
CA VAL A 187 12.01 -8.75 -0.47
C VAL A 187 11.23 -7.53 -0.97
N LEU A 188 9.93 -7.64 -0.97
CA LEU A 188 9.09 -6.55 -1.44
C LEU A 188 9.32 -5.27 -0.63
N VAL A 189 9.40 -5.39 0.69
CA VAL A 189 9.61 -4.30 1.61
C VAL A 189 11.00 -3.69 1.45
N SER A 190 12.06 -4.46 1.20
CA SER A 190 13.40 -3.93 0.91
C SER A 190 13.43 -3.12 -0.40
N GLN A 191 12.74 -3.57 -1.42
CA GLN A 191 12.70 -2.87 -2.71
C GLN A 191 11.97 -1.52 -2.61
N TYR A 192 10.91 -1.42 -1.82
CA TYR A 192 10.29 -0.11 -1.63
C TYR A 192 11.23 0.91 -0.98
N TYR A 193 11.94 0.59 0.10
CA TYR A 193 12.85 1.57 0.71
C TYR A 193 13.97 1.96 -0.24
N ARG A 194 14.48 1.00 -1.01
CA ARG A 194 15.46 1.31 -2.06
C ARG A 194 14.91 2.34 -3.05
N PHE A 195 13.66 2.18 -3.48
CA PHE A 195 13.03 3.06 -4.47
C PHE A 195 12.16 4.17 -3.86
N GLN A 196 12.12 4.30 -2.54
CA GLN A 196 11.31 5.32 -1.85
C GLN A 196 11.55 6.73 -2.37
N PRO A 197 12.78 7.18 -2.62
CA PRO A 197 13.01 8.52 -3.16
C PRO A 197 12.28 8.77 -4.48
N LEU A 198 12.14 7.76 -5.34
CA LEU A 198 11.43 7.87 -6.61
C LEU A 198 9.91 7.85 -6.45
N PHE A 199 9.39 7.17 -5.43
CA PHE A 199 7.97 7.28 -5.06
C PHE A 199 7.64 8.67 -4.53
N GLU A 200 8.50 9.25 -3.69
CA GLU A 200 8.33 10.62 -3.19
C GLU A 200 8.46 11.65 -4.34
N GLU A 201 9.38 11.44 -5.29
CA GLU A 201 9.51 12.27 -6.48
C GLU A 201 8.22 12.24 -7.32
N ALA A 202 7.72 11.04 -7.65
CA ALA A 202 6.48 10.87 -8.41
C ALA A 202 5.26 11.44 -7.67
N PHE A 203 5.22 11.34 -6.34
CA PHE A 203 4.16 11.88 -5.51
C PHE A 203 4.21 13.42 -5.47
N GLY A 204 5.41 13.99 -5.43
CA GLY A 204 5.64 15.43 -5.47
C GLY A 204 5.24 16.10 -6.79
N GLU A 205 5.05 15.34 -7.88
CA GLU A 205 4.58 15.88 -9.16
C GLU A 205 3.15 16.47 -9.08
N PHE A 206 2.32 16.03 -8.11
CA PHE A 206 0.92 16.46 -7.99
C PHE A 206 0.46 16.78 -6.57
N LYS A 207 1.32 16.66 -5.57
CA LYS A 207 1.01 16.97 -4.16
C LYS A 207 1.72 18.22 -3.68
N GLU A 208 1.13 18.87 -2.66
CA GLU A 208 1.72 20.01 -1.99
C GLU A 208 3.04 19.67 -1.30
N PRO A 209 3.99 20.61 -1.24
CA PRO A 209 5.26 20.40 -0.55
C PRO A 209 5.06 19.99 0.92
N GLY A 210 5.73 18.93 1.34
CA GLY A 210 5.64 18.38 2.70
C GLY A 210 4.64 17.23 2.86
N ALA A 211 3.86 16.87 1.84
CA ALA A 211 3.12 15.62 1.84
C ALA A 211 4.11 14.45 1.75
N ASN A 212 3.84 13.38 2.50
CA ASN A 212 4.70 12.18 2.59
C ASN A 212 3.97 10.98 2.00
N PHE A 213 4.57 10.34 0.99
CA PHE A 213 3.96 9.17 0.36
C PHE A 213 3.86 7.97 1.29
N HIS A 214 4.81 7.80 2.20
CA HIS A 214 4.78 6.74 3.20
C HIS A 214 3.53 6.79 4.07
N ASP A 215 3.12 7.97 4.52
CA ASP A 215 1.90 8.14 5.31
C ASP A 215 0.67 7.74 4.50
N GLN A 216 0.60 8.10 3.21
CA GLN A 216 -0.50 7.68 2.32
C GLN A 216 -0.58 6.16 2.18
N VAL A 217 0.56 5.49 2.15
CA VAL A 217 0.63 4.02 2.11
C VAL A 217 0.03 3.41 3.38
N LEU A 218 0.39 3.92 4.57
CA LEU A 218 -0.14 3.44 5.84
C LEU A 218 -1.66 3.69 5.96
N ASP A 219 -2.13 4.85 5.51
CA ASP A 219 -3.55 5.19 5.50
C ASP A 219 -4.34 4.29 4.54
N ALA A 220 -3.82 4.05 3.33
CA ALA A 220 -4.43 3.12 2.38
C ALA A 220 -4.55 1.70 2.97
N ILE A 221 -3.50 1.20 3.62
CA ILE A 221 -3.54 -0.10 4.31
C ILE A 221 -4.60 -0.09 5.42
N ALA A 222 -4.69 0.98 6.20
CA ALA A 222 -5.68 1.09 7.28
C ALA A 222 -7.11 1.01 6.75
N ILE A 223 -7.45 1.76 5.69
CA ILE A 223 -8.76 1.72 5.01
C ILE A 223 -9.12 0.29 4.56
N LEU A 224 -8.18 -0.42 3.94
CA LEU A 224 -8.42 -1.78 3.45
C LEU A 224 -8.58 -2.78 4.58
N LEU A 225 -7.78 -2.68 5.65
CA LEU A 225 -7.89 -3.54 6.82
C LEU A 225 -9.19 -3.33 7.60
N ASP A 226 -9.74 -2.12 7.58
CA ASP A 226 -11.02 -1.78 8.23
C ASP A 226 -12.26 -2.31 7.48
N THR A 227 -12.10 -2.92 6.31
CA THR A 227 -13.22 -3.54 5.58
C THR A 227 -13.92 -4.58 6.44
N PRO A 228 -15.25 -4.53 6.60
CA PRO A 228 -16.01 -5.51 7.41
C PRO A 228 -15.95 -6.91 6.80
N GLU A 229 -16.26 -7.91 7.65
CA GLU A 229 -16.29 -9.32 7.28
C GLU A 229 -17.71 -9.88 7.41
N PRO A 230 -18.63 -9.50 6.50
CA PRO A 230 -20.01 -9.98 6.53
C PRO A 230 -20.05 -11.50 6.37
N ARG A 231 -21.04 -12.13 7.03
CA ARG A 231 -21.25 -13.59 6.96
C ARG A 231 -22.34 -13.93 5.96
N GLY A 232 -22.19 -15.07 5.31
CA GLY A 232 -23.18 -15.59 4.36
C GLY A 232 -23.10 -14.93 2.99
N LEU A 233 -24.16 -15.13 2.21
CA LEU A 233 -24.27 -14.59 0.85
C LEU A 233 -24.54 -13.08 0.88
N LEU A 234 -23.88 -12.33 0.01
CA LEU A 234 -24.10 -10.89 -0.11
C LEU A 234 -25.22 -10.62 -1.10
N ALA A 235 -26.33 -10.11 -0.58
CA ALA A 235 -27.48 -9.70 -1.38
C ALA A 235 -27.16 -8.42 -2.17
N VAL A 236 -27.60 -8.40 -3.43
CA VAL A 236 -27.42 -7.26 -4.35
C VAL A 236 -28.72 -6.92 -5.05
N ASP A 237 -28.80 -5.70 -5.55
CA ASP A 237 -29.91 -5.14 -6.29
C ASP A 237 -29.42 -4.69 -7.69
N ASP A 238 -30.23 -4.91 -8.72
CA ASP A 238 -29.94 -4.57 -10.12
C ASP A 238 -30.83 -3.43 -10.66
N SER A 239 -31.50 -2.71 -9.77
CA SER A 239 -32.34 -1.56 -10.14
C SER A 239 -31.55 -0.40 -10.75
N GLN A 240 -30.23 -0.39 -10.60
CA GLN A 240 -29.30 0.57 -11.19
C GLN A 240 -28.44 -0.09 -12.29
N VAL A 241 -27.70 0.73 -13.02
CA VAL A 241 -26.78 0.25 -14.08
C VAL A 241 -25.74 -0.75 -13.55
N MET A 242 -25.36 -0.59 -12.28
CA MET A 242 -24.44 -1.50 -11.59
C MET A 242 -25.12 -2.09 -10.36
N TYR A 243 -24.73 -3.33 -10.03
CA TYR A 243 -25.19 -3.97 -8.81
C TYR A 243 -24.75 -3.20 -7.57
N THR A 244 -25.71 -2.87 -6.71
CA THR A 244 -25.51 -2.27 -5.39
C THR A 244 -25.79 -3.29 -4.30
N TYR A 245 -25.20 -3.13 -3.10
CA TYR A 245 -25.52 -4.00 -1.98
C TYR A 245 -26.91 -3.66 -1.44
N THR A 246 -27.76 -4.67 -1.18
CA THR A 246 -29.07 -4.49 -0.56
C THR A 246 -28.96 -4.03 0.91
N ASP A 247 -27.88 -4.44 1.59
CA ASP A 247 -27.59 -3.96 2.93
C ASP A 247 -27.03 -2.53 2.90
N PRO A 248 -27.76 -1.53 3.46
CA PRO A 248 -27.30 -0.13 3.49
C PRO A 248 -25.95 0.07 4.17
N ALA A 249 -25.61 -0.77 5.17
CA ALA A 249 -24.33 -0.69 5.86
C ALA A 249 -23.17 -1.10 4.94
N LEU A 250 -23.37 -2.06 4.04
CA LEU A 250 -22.39 -2.46 3.03
C LEU A 250 -22.37 -1.49 1.85
N GLU A 251 -23.53 -0.97 1.44
CA GLU A 251 -23.58 0.01 0.33
C GLU A 251 -22.98 1.36 0.75
N GLY A 252 -23.07 1.73 2.01
CA GLY A 252 -22.46 2.95 2.56
C GLY A 252 -20.95 2.89 2.78
N LEU A 253 -20.29 1.74 2.52
CA LEU A 253 -18.85 1.62 2.62
C LEU A 253 -18.12 2.42 1.54
N LEU A 254 -16.87 2.79 1.84
CA LEU A 254 -15.98 3.42 0.86
C LEU A 254 -15.77 2.54 -0.38
N PRO A 255 -15.60 3.10 -1.58
CA PRO A 255 -15.38 2.34 -2.81
C PRO A 255 -14.29 1.29 -2.69
N ALA A 256 -13.15 1.60 -2.05
CA ALA A 256 -12.07 0.66 -1.80
C ALA A 256 -12.49 -0.53 -0.92
N GLN A 257 -13.29 -0.28 0.11
CA GLN A 257 -13.83 -1.34 0.98
C GLN A 257 -14.88 -2.19 0.25
N LYS A 258 -15.77 -1.58 -0.54
CA LYS A 258 -16.69 -2.34 -1.41
C LYS A 258 -15.94 -3.24 -2.38
N GLN A 259 -14.80 -2.79 -2.87
CA GLN A 259 -13.94 -3.61 -3.73
C GLN A 259 -13.34 -4.79 -2.97
N MET A 260 -12.90 -4.60 -1.71
CA MET A 260 -12.45 -5.70 -0.85
C MET A 260 -13.55 -6.74 -0.61
N LEU A 261 -14.82 -6.33 -0.46
CA LEU A 261 -15.94 -7.28 -0.36
C LEU A 261 -16.12 -8.12 -1.63
N ARG A 262 -15.89 -7.51 -2.79
CA ARG A 262 -16.01 -8.18 -4.10
C ARG A 262 -14.92 -9.22 -4.39
N LEU A 263 -13.82 -9.22 -3.64
CA LEU A 263 -12.82 -10.29 -3.68
C LEU A 263 -13.37 -11.63 -3.13
N GLY A 264 -14.43 -11.58 -2.32
CA GLY A 264 -14.95 -12.71 -1.58
C GLY A 264 -14.23 -12.93 -0.23
N PRO A 265 -14.77 -13.80 0.64
CA PRO A 265 -14.25 -13.97 1.99
C PRO A 265 -12.81 -14.49 2.02
N ASP A 266 -12.50 -15.52 1.24
CA ASP A 266 -11.19 -16.18 1.27
C ASP A 266 -10.09 -15.28 0.72
N ASN A 267 -10.28 -14.69 -0.46
CA ASN A 267 -9.33 -13.77 -1.05
C ASN A 267 -9.12 -12.53 -0.18
N ARG A 268 -10.21 -11.98 0.40
CA ARG A 268 -10.12 -10.84 1.32
C ARG A 268 -9.30 -11.20 2.57
N ALA A 269 -9.45 -12.40 3.12
CA ALA A 269 -8.67 -12.85 4.26
C ALA A 269 -7.16 -12.94 3.93
N LEU A 270 -6.80 -13.49 2.76
CA LEU A 270 -5.41 -13.54 2.29
C LEU A 270 -4.82 -12.13 2.11
N VAL A 271 -5.57 -11.24 1.44
CA VAL A 271 -5.14 -9.85 1.25
C VAL A 271 -4.93 -9.15 2.60
N LYS A 272 -5.89 -9.24 3.52
CA LYS A 272 -5.75 -8.65 4.86
C LYS A 272 -4.56 -9.22 5.65
N THR A 273 -4.28 -10.51 5.52
CA THR A 273 -3.13 -11.14 6.16
C THR A 273 -1.84 -10.52 5.64
N LYS A 274 -1.67 -10.47 4.32
CA LYS A 274 -0.50 -9.86 3.69
C LYS A 274 -0.36 -8.38 4.07
N LEU A 275 -1.47 -7.61 4.08
CA LEU A 275 -1.47 -6.20 4.50
C LEU A 275 -1.00 -6.00 5.95
N ARG A 276 -1.38 -6.90 6.88
CA ARG A 276 -0.91 -6.83 8.26
C ARG A 276 0.59 -7.10 8.37
N GLU A 277 1.10 -8.11 7.64
CA GLU A 277 2.54 -8.41 7.57
C GLU A 277 3.32 -7.20 7.08
N ILE A 278 2.85 -6.58 6.01
CA ILE A 278 3.45 -5.39 5.43
C ILE A 278 3.44 -4.24 6.43
N ARG A 279 2.28 -3.89 6.96
CA ARG A 279 2.15 -2.79 7.93
C ARG A 279 3.08 -2.96 9.12
N GLN A 280 3.23 -4.19 9.63
CA GLN A 280 4.12 -4.48 10.75
C GLN A 280 5.60 -4.18 10.44
N ARG A 281 6.01 -4.32 9.18
CA ARG A 281 7.37 -4.03 8.74
C ARG A 281 7.59 -2.57 8.36
N LEU A 282 6.50 -1.82 8.17
CA LEU A 282 6.50 -0.40 7.81
C LEU A 282 6.54 0.51 9.03
N GLN A 283 6.10 0.03 10.18
CA GLN A 283 6.05 0.72 11.47
C GLN A 283 7.27 0.38 12.34
#